data_e8ac5c9025a09be432195eb46da19517
#
_entry.id   e8ac5c9025a09be432195eb46da19517
#
_cell.length_a   1.000
_cell.length_b   1.000
_cell.length_c   1.000
_cell.angle_alpha   90.00
_cell.angle_beta   90.00
_cell.angle_gamma   90.00
#
_symmetry.space_group_name_H-M   'P 1'
#
loop_
_entity.id
_entity.type
_entity.pdbx_description
1 polymer ?
#
loop_
_entity_poly.entity_id
_entity_poly.type
_entity_poly.pdbx_seq_one_letter_code
_entity_poly.pdbx_strand_id
1 'polypeptide(L)'
;YAEALGLKVLDERGELVTVTMGSYGIGVSRAVAVIAEQHHDDKGLVWPREIAPADIYLVAAGKSEDVATKAEELAQIWDQMGLRVILDDRVGVSPGVKFNDSELIGVPTIVVIGKGLERGVIEVKDRASGERVDVALDDAIAAVHRICTS
;
A
#
# COMPACT_ATOMS: atom_id res chain seq x y z
N TYR A 1 33.68 19.54 -11.37
CA TYR A 1 33.38 20.77 -10.63
C TYR A 1 34.61 21.29 -9.88
N ALA A 2 35.35 20.43 -9.15
CA ALA A 2 36.51 20.86 -8.37
C ALA A 2 37.57 21.57 -9.23
N GLU A 3 37.89 21.00 -10.41
CA GLU A 3 38.84 21.61 -11.35
C GLU A 3 38.32 22.96 -11.89
N ALA A 4 37.06 22.99 -12.36
CA ALA A 4 36.45 24.20 -12.94
C ALA A 4 36.30 25.34 -11.92
N LEU A 5 36.10 25.01 -10.64
CA LEU A 5 35.95 25.96 -9.53
C LEU A 5 37.28 26.23 -8.79
N GLY A 6 38.40 25.61 -9.24
CA GLY A 6 39.72 25.80 -8.65
C GLY A 6 39.86 25.24 -7.22
N LEU A 7 39.05 24.27 -6.82
CA LEU A 7 39.13 23.64 -5.50
C LEU A 7 40.33 22.71 -5.41
N LYS A 8 41.37 23.15 -4.68
CA LYS A 8 42.60 22.41 -4.43
C LYS A 8 42.88 22.33 -2.94
N VAL A 9 43.46 21.21 -2.53
CA VAL A 9 43.94 20.97 -1.17
C VAL A 9 45.38 20.51 -1.18
N LEU A 10 46.06 20.63 -0.05
CA LEU A 10 47.39 20.05 0.12
C LEU A 10 47.26 18.55 0.38
N ASP A 11 48.01 17.74 -0.37
CA ASP A 11 48.11 16.30 -0.11
C ASP A 11 49.10 16.03 1.05
N GLU A 12 49.34 14.75 1.35
CA GLU A 12 50.27 14.31 2.39
C GLU A 12 51.74 14.77 2.15
N ARG A 13 52.07 15.14 0.94
CA ARG A 13 53.41 15.64 0.56
C ARG A 13 53.48 17.16 0.54
N GLY A 14 52.38 17.83 0.85
CA GLY A 14 52.25 19.28 0.81
C GLY A 14 52.08 19.84 -0.60
N GLU A 15 51.72 19.02 -1.59
CA GLU A 15 51.46 19.46 -2.96
C GLU A 15 49.99 19.81 -3.14
N LEU A 16 49.72 20.88 -3.92
CA LEU A 16 48.34 21.29 -4.26
C LEU A 16 47.75 20.35 -5.31
N VAL A 17 46.76 19.55 -4.89
CA VAL A 17 46.03 18.63 -5.76
C VAL A 17 44.58 19.05 -5.91
N THR A 18 44.02 18.85 -7.10
CA THR A 18 42.58 19.05 -7.31
C THR A 18 41.78 17.96 -6.58
N VAL A 19 40.79 18.36 -5.80
CA VAL A 19 39.97 17.44 -5.04
C VAL A 19 39.12 16.57 -5.99
N THR A 20 39.11 15.27 -5.75
CA THR A 20 38.15 14.37 -6.37
C THR A 20 36.83 14.46 -5.62
N MET A 21 35.78 14.81 -6.33
CA MET A 21 34.42 14.92 -5.77
C MET A 21 33.59 13.74 -6.21
N GLY A 22 32.86 13.11 -5.25
CA GLY A 22 31.76 12.23 -5.52
C GLY A 22 30.42 12.95 -5.24
N SER A 23 29.44 12.74 -6.08
CA SER A 23 28.08 13.22 -5.87
C SER A 23 27.11 12.04 -5.98
N TYR A 24 26.32 11.86 -4.96
CA TYR A 24 25.38 10.75 -4.86
C TYR A 24 23.99 11.28 -4.58
N GLY A 25 22.98 10.60 -5.11
CA GLY A 25 21.60 10.99 -4.91
C GLY A 25 20.64 9.84 -5.17
N ILE A 26 19.49 9.89 -4.52
CA ILE A 26 18.37 8.97 -4.72
C ILE A 26 17.22 9.76 -5.31
N GLY A 27 16.76 9.37 -6.51
CA GLY A 27 15.54 9.90 -7.10
C GLY A 27 14.32 9.18 -6.51
N VAL A 28 13.58 9.82 -5.62
CA VAL A 28 12.43 9.21 -4.93
C VAL A 28 11.41 8.69 -5.92
N SER A 29 11.01 9.49 -6.90
CA SER A 29 10.05 9.05 -7.93
C SER A 29 10.58 7.90 -8.78
N ARG A 30 11.88 7.87 -9.05
CA ARG A 30 12.52 6.76 -9.76
C ARG A 30 12.54 5.49 -8.92
N ALA A 31 12.78 5.61 -7.61
CA ALA A 31 12.73 4.48 -6.69
C ALA A 31 11.32 3.85 -6.66
N VAL A 32 10.26 4.67 -6.60
CA VAL A 32 8.87 4.18 -6.69
C VAL A 32 8.64 3.41 -8.00
N ALA A 33 9.09 3.94 -9.14
CA ALA A 33 8.94 3.27 -10.44
C ALA A 33 9.68 1.92 -10.48
N VAL A 34 10.91 1.85 -9.95
CA VAL A 34 11.67 0.59 -9.88
C VAL A 34 10.99 -0.44 -8.98
N ILE A 35 10.44 -0.01 -7.85
CA ILE A 35 9.73 -0.90 -6.93
C ILE A 35 8.46 -1.44 -7.60
N ALA A 36 7.68 -0.58 -8.25
CA ALA A 36 6.50 -0.99 -8.99
C ALA A 36 6.83 -2.01 -10.09
N GLU A 37 7.94 -1.81 -10.82
CA GLU A 37 8.39 -2.71 -11.87
C GLU A 37 8.89 -4.07 -11.34
N GLN A 38 9.39 -4.12 -10.11
CA GLN A 38 9.86 -5.36 -9.48
C GLN A 38 8.76 -6.09 -8.69
N HIS A 39 7.70 -5.39 -8.29
CA HIS A 39 6.63 -5.89 -7.44
C HIS A 39 5.28 -5.82 -8.15
N HIS A 40 5.08 -6.67 -9.14
CA HIS A 40 3.81 -6.83 -9.85
C HIS A 40 3.59 -8.28 -10.29
N ASP A 41 2.36 -8.59 -10.64
CA ASP A 41 1.96 -9.83 -11.31
C ASP A 41 1.05 -9.51 -12.51
N ASP A 42 0.46 -10.54 -13.13
CA ASP A 42 -0.44 -10.37 -14.28
C ASP A 42 -1.73 -9.56 -13.98
N LYS A 43 -2.03 -9.32 -12.71
CA LYS A 43 -3.23 -8.61 -12.24
C LYS A 43 -2.96 -7.17 -11.87
N GLY A 44 -1.73 -6.82 -11.55
CA GLY A 44 -1.36 -5.47 -11.14
C GLY A 44 -0.20 -5.42 -10.16
N LEU A 45 -0.16 -4.34 -9.38
CA LEU A 45 0.92 -4.10 -8.41
C LEU A 45 0.78 -5.00 -7.17
N VAL A 46 1.93 -5.28 -6.55
CA VAL A 46 2.05 -6.01 -5.28
C VAL A 46 3.00 -5.23 -4.38
N TRP A 47 2.51 -4.16 -3.78
CA TRP A 47 3.36 -3.28 -2.97
C TRP A 47 3.87 -3.97 -1.71
N PRO A 48 5.17 -3.83 -1.40
CA PRO A 48 5.65 -4.04 -0.04
C PRO A 48 4.90 -3.12 0.94
N ARG A 49 4.55 -3.64 2.11
CA ARG A 49 3.68 -2.94 3.08
C ARG A 49 4.22 -1.57 3.47
N GLU A 50 5.54 -1.46 3.65
CA GLU A 50 6.23 -0.23 4.11
C GLU A 50 6.04 0.96 3.16
N ILE A 51 5.85 0.69 1.87
CA ILE A 51 5.76 1.72 0.83
C ILE A 51 4.43 1.70 0.07
N ALA A 52 3.51 0.83 0.47
CA ALA A 52 2.18 0.78 -0.12
C ALA A 52 1.44 2.12 0.05
N PRO A 53 0.57 2.49 -0.90
CA PRO A 53 -0.21 3.73 -0.80
C PRO A 53 -1.21 3.71 0.37
N ALA A 54 -1.61 2.51 0.81
CA ALA A 54 -2.46 2.28 1.97
C ALA A 54 -2.14 0.91 2.59
N ASP A 55 -2.65 0.68 3.79
CA ASP A 55 -2.51 -0.59 4.49
C ASP A 55 -3.67 -1.53 4.15
N ILE A 56 -4.86 -0.94 3.89
CA ILE A 56 -6.09 -1.65 3.59
C ILE A 56 -6.74 -1.06 2.33
N TYR A 57 -7.17 -1.95 1.41
CA TYR A 57 -8.14 -1.62 0.38
C TYR A 57 -9.47 -2.27 0.75
N LEU A 58 -10.46 -1.46 1.13
CA LEU A 58 -11.76 -1.91 1.61
C LEU A 58 -12.80 -1.83 0.50
N VAL A 59 -13.34 -2.98 0.11
CA VAL A 59 -14.32 -3.12 -0.96
C VAL A 59 -15.72 -3.30 -0.37
N ALA A 60 -16.61 -2.33 -0.57
CA ALA A 60 -18.03 -2.50 -0.35
C ALA A 60 -18.64 -3.26 -1.55
N ALA A 61 -18.81 -4.57 -1.43
CA ALA A 61 -19.21 -5.48 -2.52
C ALA A 61 -20.70 -5.84 -2.45
N GLY A 62 -21.57 -4.87 -2.19
CA GLY A 62 -23.01 -5.05 -2.12
C GLY A 62 -23.77 -3.82 -2.56
N LYS A 63 -25.08 -3.98 -2.76
CA LYS A 63 -25.99 -2.87 -3.07
C LYS A 63 -26.79 -2.44 -1.86
N SER A 64 -26.72 -3.18 -0.74
CA SER A 64 -27.47 -2.84 0.47
C SER A 64 -26.78 -1.68 1.20
N GLU A 65 -27.58 -0.85 1.81
CA GLU A 65 -27.15 0.25 2.65
C GLU A 65 -26.35 -0.24 3.86
N ASP A 66 -26.69 -1.43 4.39
CA ASP A 66 -25.95 -2.05 5.50
C ASP A 66 -24.49 -2.33 5.15
N VAL A 67 -24.21 -2.79 3.91
CA VAL A 67 -22.83 -3.05 3.45
C VAL A 67 -22.05 -1.75 3.37
N ALA A 68 -22.65 -0.69 2.82
CA ALA A 68 -22.01 0.62 2.71
C ALA A 68 -21.72 1.22 4.10
N THR A 69 -22.74 1.22 4.96
CA THR A 69 -22.64 1.75 6.33
C THR A 69 -21.57 0.99 7.14
N LYS A 70 -21.55 -0.34 7.05
CA LYS A 70 -20.54 -1.14 7.75
C LYS A 70 -19.14 -0.92 7.21
N ALA A 71 -19.00 -0.72 5.90
CA ALA A 71 -17.71 -0.41 5.29
C ALA A 71 -17.18 0.95 5.76
N GLU A 72 -18.02 1.97 5.79
CA GLU A 72 -17.65 3.29 6.30
C GLU A 72 -17.28 3.24 7.79
N GLU A 73 -18.07 2.54 8.61
CA GLU A 73 -17.79 2.38 10.04
C GLU A 73 -16.43 1.73 10.28
N LEU A 74 -16.14 0.60 9.62
CA LEU A 74 -14.86 -0.10 9.77
C LEU A 74 -13.68 0.73 9.22
N ALA A 75 -13.87 1.42 8.10
CA ALA A 75 -12.86 2.31 7.55
C ALA A 75 -12.46 3.40 8.55
N GLN A 76 -13.46 4.05 9.18
CA GLN A 76 -13.23 5.08 10.19
C GLN A 76 -12.52 4.54 11.44
N ILE A 77 -12.88 3.34 11.91
CA ILE A 77 -12.24 2.73 13.07
C ILE A 77 -10.76 2.44 12.77
N TRP A 78 -10.45 1.81 11.63
CA TRP A 78 -9.06 1.51 11.26
C TRP A 78 -8.25 2.78 11.01
N ASP A 79 -8.83 3.83 10.42
CA ASP A 79 -8.18 5.12 10.26
C ASP A 79 -7.83 5.74 11.63
N GLN A 80 -8.76 5.71 12.60
CA GLN A 80 -8.52 6.17 13.97
C GLN A 80 -7.45 5.34 14.70
N MET A 81 -7.26 4.08 14.30
CA MET A 81 -6.18 3.23 14.79
C MET A 81 -4.83 3.47 14.09
N GLY A 82 -4.78 4.43 13.16
CA GLY A 82 -3.56 4.82 12.45
C GLY A 82 -3.27 4.02 11.18
N LEU A 83 -4.21 3.20 10.69
CA LEU A 83 -4.07 2.51 9.42
C LEU A 83 -4.57 3.40 8.27
N ARG A 84 -3.85 3.37 7.15
CA ARG A 84 -4.25 4.07 5.92
C ARG A 84 -5.25 3.20 5.16
N VAL A 85 -6.47 3.69 4.95
CA VAL A 85 -7.55 2.93 4.32
C VAL A 85 -7.98 3.58 3.01
N ILE A 86 -8.03 2.80 1.93
CA ILE A 86 -8.73 3.15 0.69
C ILE A 86 -10.08 2.47 0.73
N LEU A 87 -11.16 3.24 0.82
CA LEU A 87 -12.53 2.73 0.75
C LEU A 87 -13.07 2.85 -0.68
N ASP A 88 -13.46 1.72 -1.26
CA ASP A 88 -14.20 1.72 -2.55
C ASP A 88 -15.70 1.73 -2.30
N ASP A 89 -16.24 2.92 -2.16
CA ASP A 89 -17.65 3.22 -1.91
C ASP A 89 -18.47 3.47 -3.20
N ARG A 90 -17.87 3.29 -4.38
CA ARG A 90 -18.51 3.61 -5.66
C ARG A 90 -19.84 2.88 -5.85
N VAL A 91 -20.91 3.65 -5.94
CA VAL A 91 -22.26 3.13 -6.22
C VAL A 91 -22.42 2.85 -7.71
N GLY A 92 -23.06 1.72 -8.05
CA GLY A 92 -23.32 1.36 -9.45
C GLY A 92 -22.18 0.67 -10.19
N VAL A 93 -21.01 0.54 -9.55
CA VAL A 93 -19.88 -0.24 -10.07
C VAL A 93 -20.02 -1.70 -9.63
N SER A 94 -19.80 -2.64 -10.57
CA SER A 94 -19.90 -4.07 -10.23
C SER A 94 -18.79 -4.50 -9.27
N PRO A 95 -19.05 -5.47 -8.38
CA PRO A 95 -18.01 -5.99 -7.50
C PRO A 95 -16.78 -6.50 -8.24
N GLY A 96 -16.94 -7.09 -9.43
CA GLY A 96 -15.84 -7.56 -10.26
C GLY A 96 -14.88 -6.44 -10.66
N VAL A 97 -15.39 -5.26 -11.00
CA VAL A 97 -14.55 -4.10 -11.32
C VAL A 97 -13.80 -3.64 -10.07
N LYS A 98 -14.47 -3.54 -8.92
CA LYS A 98 -13.83 -3.16 -7.65
C LYS A 98 -12.71 -4.12 -7.26
N PHE A 99 -12.91 -5.43 -7.46
CA PHE A 99 -11.86 -6.43 -7.22
C PHE A 99 -10.68 -6.27 -8.18
N ASN A 100 -10.93 -6.05 -9.46
CA ASN A 100 -9.85 -5.81 -10.42
C ASN A 100 -9.07 -4.54 -10.06
N ASP A 101 -9.75 -3.47 -9.68
CA ASP A 101 -9.09 -2.22 -9.27
C ASP A 101 -8.26 -2.41 -8.00
N SER A 102 -8.75 -3.20 -7.01
CA SER A 102 -8.00 -3.50 -5.80
C SER A 102 -6.71 -4.28 -6.09
N GLU A 103 -6.78 -5.23 -7.04
CA GLU A 103 -5.61 -6.00 -7.47
C GLU A 103 -4.66 -5.14 -8.31
N LEU A 104 -5.18 -4.27 -9.18
CA LEU A 104 -4.38 -3.36 -9.99
C LEU A 104 -3.59 -2.37 -9.13
N ILE A 105 -4.23 -1.76 -8.14
CA ILE A 105 -3.60 -0.82 -7.21
C ILE A 105 -2.60 -1.53 -6.30
N GLY A 106 -2.90 -2.77 -5.88
CA GLY A 106 -1.94 -3.65 -5.22
C GLY A 106 -1.67 -3.36 -3.75
N VAL A 107 -2.65 -2.82 -3.02
CA VAL A 107 -2.56 -2.65 -1.56
C VAL A 107 -2.43 -4.02 -0.89
N PRO A 108 -1.54 -4.20 0.09
CA PRO A 108 -1.21 -5.52 0.65
C PRO A 108 -2.39 -6.28 1.25
N THR A 109 -3.32 -5.58 1.91
CA THR A 109 -4.49 -6.20 2.54
C THR A 109 -5.78 -5.72 1.86
N ILE A 110 -6.53 -6.64 1.29
CA ILE A 110 -7.83 -6.35 0.68
C ILE A 110 -8.91 -6.91 1.61
N VAL A 111 -9.81 -6.04 2.05
CA VAL A 111 -10.96 -6.42 2.90
C VAL A 111 -12.24 -6.28 2.09
N VAL A 112 -13.09 -7.30 2.12
CA VAL A 112 -14.34 -7.33 1.36
C VAL A 112 -15.52 -7.44 2.30
N ILE A 113 -16.41 -6.45 2.24
CA ILE A 113 -17.69 -6.48 2.91
C ILE A 113 -18.77 -6.69 1.85
N GLY A 114 -19.45 -7.83 1.90
CA GLY A 114 -20.43 -8.22 0.92
C GLY A 114 -21.44 -9.21 1.49
N LYS A 115 -21.77 -10.25 0.73
CA LYS A 115 -22.73 -11.29 1.15
C LYS A 115 -22.38 -11.99 2.47
N GLY A 116 -21.12 -11.98 2.87
CA GLY A 116 -20.66 -12.51 4.15
C GLY A 116 -21.26 -11.77 5.35
N LEU A 117 -21.63 -10.50 5.18
CA LEU A 117 -22.18 -9.68 6.27
C LEU A 117 -23.45 -10.28 6.89
N GLU A 118 -24.31 -10.90 6.08
CA GLU A 118 -25.53 -11.60 6.57
C GLU A 118 -25.19 -12.79 7.48
N ARG A 119 -23.98 -13.34 7.34
CA ARG A 119 -23.45 -14.45 8.17
C ARG A 119 -22.54 -13.95 9.29
N GLY A 120 -22.41 -12.62 9.45
CA GLY A 120 -21.54 -12.02 10.44
C GLY A 120 -20.04 -12.19 10.13
N VAL A 121 -19.64 -12.26 8.85
CA VAL A 121 -18.24 -12.40 8.44
C VAL A 121 -17.87 -11.41 7.36
N ILE A 122 -16.59 -11.05 7.35
CA ILE A 122 -15.90 -10.31 6.27
C ILE A 122 -14.84 -11.20 5.64
N GLU A 123 -14.51 -11.00 4.37
CA GLU A 123 -13.38 -11.67 3.73
C GLU A 123 -12.15 -10.77 3.81
N VAL A 124 -11.02 -11.33 4.22
CA VAL A 124 -9.71 -10.68 4.19
C VAL A 124 -8.81 -11.45 3.24
N LYS A 125 -8.22 -10.74 2.29
CA LYS A 125 -7.33 -11.30 1.29
C LYS A 125 -5.95 -10.67 1.40
N ASP A 126 -4.92 -11.50 1.41
CA ASP A 126 -3.54 -11.06 1.18
C ASP A 126 -3.29 -10.89 -0.32
N ARG A 127 -2.79 -9.72 -0.72
CA ARG A 127 -2.59 -9.41 -2.14
C ARG A 127 -1.45 -10.21 -2.76
N ALA A 128 -0.39 -10.46 -2.03
CA ALA A 128 0.81 -11.12 -2.54
C ALA A 128 0.59 -12.62 -2.75
N SER A 129 0.08 -13.31 -1.74
CA SER A 129 -0.17 -14.77 -1.81
C SER A 129 -1.50 -15.11 -2.48
N GLY A 130 -2.45 -14.18 -2.48
CA GLY A 130 -3.83 -14.43 -2.91
C GLY A 130 -4.65 -15.23 -1.90
N GLU A 131 -4.10 -15.54 -0.73
CA GLU A 131 -4.79 -16.25 0.34
C GLU A 131 -5.99 -15.44 0.85
N ARG A 132 -7.09 -16.14 1.14
CA ARG A 132 -8.33 -15.53 1.63
C ARG A 132 -8.79 -16.23 2.87
N VAL A 133 -9.25 -15.46 3.83
CA VAL A 133 -9.82 -15.97 5.08
C VAL A 133 -11.11 -15.22 5.41
N ASP A 134 -12.12 -15.97 5.87
CA ASP A 134 -13.30 -15.37 6.46
C ASP A 134 -13.01 -15.05 7.93
N VAL A 135 -13.27 -13.81 8.33
CA VAL A 135 -13.08 -13.31 9.70
C VAL A 135 -14.42 -12.92 10.26
N ALA A 136 -14.72 -13.36 11.50
CA ALA A 136 -15.93 -12.96 12.19
C ALA A 136 -15.98 -11.43 12.36
N LEU A 137 -17.13 -10.83 12.16
CA LEU A 137 -17.30 -9.37 12.20
C LEU A 137 -16.87 -8.78 13.56
N ASP A 138 -17.16 -9.51 14.64
CA ASP A 138 -16.77 -9.09 16.00
C ASP A 138 -15.24 -9.05 16.20
N ASP A 139 -14.52 -9.90 15.48
CA ASP A 139 -13.05 -9.97 15.53
C ASP A 139 -12.36 -9.12 14.45
N ALA A 140 -13.13 -8.60 13.48
CA ALA A 140 -12.61 -7.96 12.27
C ALA A 140 -11.62 -6.84 12.56
N ILE A 141 -11.95 -5.96 13.51
CA ILE A 141 -11.11 -4.80 13.85
C ILE A 141 -9.74 -5.25 14.33
N ALA A 142 -9.71 -6.16 15.30
CA ALA A 142 -8.46 -6.63 15.90
C ALA A 142 -7.66 -7.52 14.95
N ALA A 143 -8.33 -8.37 14.17
CA ALA A 143 -7.67 -9.28 13.23
C ALA A 143 -7.00 -8.52 12.08
N VAL A 144 -7.71 -7.59 11.44
CA VAL A 144 -7.15 -6.79 10.34
C VAL A 144 -6.04 -5.87 10.83
N HIS A 145 -6.22 -5.22 11.99
CA HIS A 145 -5.15 -4.40 12.58
C HIS A 145 -3.88 -5.22 12.80
N ARG A 146 -3.98 -6.42 13.35
CA ARG A 146 -2.83 -7.32 13.57
C ARG A 146 -2.16 -7.69 12.24
N ILE A 147 -2.93 -8.03 11.21
CA ILE A 147 -2.39 -8.36 9.88
C ILE A 147 -1.62 -7.16 9.29
N CYS A 148 -2.10 -5.94 9.51
CA CYS A 148 -1.48 -4.75 8.95
C CYS A 148 -0.26 -4.27 9.73
N THR A 149 -0.07 -4.69 10.99
CA THR A 149 1.01 -4.25 11.87
C THR A 149 2.06 -5.33 12.18
N SER A 150 1.90 -6.54 11.61
CA SER A 150 2.84 -7.67 11.78
C SER A 150 4.05 -7.64 10.78
#